data_da8db78a7467d6caa2a890ef17446125
#
_entry.id   da8db78a7467d6caa2a890ef17446125
#
_cell.length_a   1.000
_cell.length_b   1.000
_cell.length_c   1.000
_cell.angle_alpha   90.00
_cell.angle_beta   90.00
_cell.angle_gamma   90.00
#
_symmetry.space_group_name_H-M   'P 1'
#
loop_
_entity.id
_entity.type
_entity.pdbx_description
1 polymer ?
#
loop_
_entity_poly.entity_id
_entity_poly.type
_entity_poly.pdbx_seq_one_letter_code
_entity_poly.pdbx_strand_id
1 'polypeptide(L)'
;MQRSTTFLLYGLLSLCYPCLLQAQTTLGSDSIAENLSEWSVGGYSGYLLAHHPDLQFLSDGHSIGGGVSWAHRTNGSKDWHHFFNFPAWGVELDGYGLGSDYLGGAGAVRIFWDIPLNASKSIHWKMGIGPGYISKPFDPDENLQNSAIGSHINTAFALECYFRVKLSQKVELKPGLALHHYSNGALQMPNSGLNYLMLHTVVAFAPKGFIDPTRLSPPFPKGEQHWRLGISAGMKQGDEIQSPYYGVVNGFGIWDIRVSPKSLLGAEVGLNYNATLSTRVEGQDDPSFNYRAYVAGLYQLCFGDLGIRFSAGAYIAPKFTEDGAVFLRYHILYNFNRIQIFAGLKSHYAKADNIEIGTAIRIK
;
A
#
# COMPACT_ATOMS: atom_id res chain seq x y z
N MET A 1 19.86 -24.23 -8.18
CA MET A 1 19.07 -24.21 -6.94
C MET A 1 17.84 -23.31 -7.11
N GLN A 2 16.82 -23.81 -7.79
CA GLN A 2 15.64 -23.03 -8.28
C GLN A 2 14.34 -23.65 -7.77
N ARG A 3 14.09 -23.68 -6.44
CA ARG A 3 12.83 -24.26 -5.90
C ARG A 3 12.16 -23.49 -4.75
N SER A 4 12.62 -22.28 -4.38
CA SER A 4 12.11 -21.60 -3.18
C SER A 4 11.11 -20.44 -3.43
N THR A 5 10.98 -19.95 -4.65
CA THR A 5 10.18 -18.73 -4.94
C THR A 5 8.69 -19.00 -5.18
N THR A 6 8.32 -20.25 -5.46
CA THR A 6 6.94 -20.60 -5.83
C THR A 6 5.97 -20.69 -4.64
N PHE A 7 6.47 -20.94 -3.43
CA PHE A 7 5.62 -21.10 -2.24
C PHE A 7 5.07 -19.77 -1.67
N LEU A 8 5.78 -18.65 -1.84
CA LEU A 8 5.32 -17.35 -1.33
C LEU A 8 4.14 -16.78 -2.13
N LEU A 9 4.12 -17.04 -3.45
CA LEU A 9 3.04 -16.55 -4.34
C LEU A 9 1.70 -17.26 -4.05
N TYR A 10 1.72 -18.54 -3.72
CA TYR A 10 0.51 -19.31 -3.37
C TYR A 10 -0.07 -18.90 -2.01
N GLY A 11 0.78 -18.47 -1.06
CA GLY A 11 0.32 -17.99 0.25
C GLY A 11 -0.43 -16.66 0.17
N LEU A 12 -0.01 -15.74 -0.69
CA LEU A 12 -0.66 -14.43 -0.87
C LEU A 12 -1.98 -14.55 -1.66
N LEU A 13 -2.07 -15.44 -2.64
CA LEU A 13 -3.29 -15.68 -3.40
C LEU A 13 -4.36 -16.42 -2.57
N SER A 14 -3.97 -17.29 -1.63
CA SER A 14 -4.91 -18.00 -0.76
C SER A 14 -5.54 -17.10 0.32
N LEU A 15 -4.90 -16.01 0.70
CA LEU A 15 -5.43 -15.02 1.66
C LEU A 15 -6.50 -14.09 1.06
N CYS A 16 -6.52 -13.94 -0.27
CA CYS A 16 -7.55 -13.15 -0.97
C CYS A 16 -8.85 -13.92 -1.26
N TYR A 17 -8.82 -15.26 -1.24
CA TYR A 17 -9.97 -16.11 -1.59
C TYR A 17 -11.17 -16.01 -0.64
N PRO A 18 -11.03 -15.87 0.70
CA PRO A 18 -12.18 -15.72 1.59
C PRO A 18 -12.89 -14.37 1.48
N CYS A 19 -12.18 -13.31 1.05
CA CYS A 19 -12.79 -11.97 0.92
C CYS A 19 -13.77 -11.86 -0.25
N LEU A 20 -13.64 -12.71 -1.27
CA LEU A 20 -14.53 -12.71 -2.44
C LEU A 20 -15.81 -13.51 -2.21
N LEU A 21 -15.81 -14.49 -1.30
CA LEU A 21 -16.96 -15.37 -1.07
C LEU A 21 -17.94 -14.90 0.01
N GLN A 22 -17.55 -14.04 0.96
CA GLN A 22 -18.46 -13.52 1.98
C GLN A 22 -19.30 -12.32 1.54
N ALA A 23 -19.10 -11.81 0.33
CA ALA A 23 -19.96 -10.78 -0.25
C ALA A 23 -21.35 -11.29 -0.69
N GLN A 24 -21.66 -12.57 -0.54
CA GLN A 24 -22.86 -13.19 -1.12
C GLN A 24 -23.96 -13.59 -0.12
N THR A 25 -23.81 -13.40 1.18
CA THR A 25 -24.85 -13.85 2.14
C THR A 25 -25.34 -12.78 3.09
N THR A 26 -26.03 -11.77 2.55
CA THR A 26 -27.14 -11.09 3.22
C THR A 26 -28.06 -10.54 2.13
N LEU A 27 -28.83 -11.44 1.53
CA LEU A 27 -29.95 -11.09 0.66
C LEU A 27 -31.17 -10.80 1.54
N GLY A 28 -31.50 -9.53 1.63
CA GLY A 28 -32.76 -9.04 2.16
C GLY A 28 -33.00 -7.61 1.71
N SER A 29 -33.91 -7.46 0.74
CA SER A 29 -34.54 -6.23 0.25
C SER A 29 -33.77 -5.28 -0.65
N ASP A 30 -34.37 -5.09 -1.79
CA ASP A 30 -34.38 -3.95 -2.71
C ASP A 30 -33.40 -3.91 -3.87
N SER A 31 -34.00 -3.96 -5.03
CA SER A 31 -33.51 -3.93 -6.41
C SER A 31 -32.59 -2.74 -6.80
N ILE A 32 -32.07 -1.98 -5.84
CA ILE A 32 -31.10 -0.88 -6.07
C ILE A 32 -29.66 -1.33 -5.94
N ALA A 33 -29.41 -2.54 -5.37
CA ALA A 33 -28.05 -3.06 -5.12
C ALA A 33 -27.36 -3.62 -6.37
N GLU A 34 -28.09 -3.82 -7.45
CA GLU A 34 -27.54 -4.46 -8.64
C GLU A 34 -26.77 -3.48 -9.54
N ASN A 35 -25.46 -3.70 -9.65
CA ASN A 35 -24.57 -3.15 -10.67
C ASN A 35 -24.26 -1.65 -10.61
N LEU A 36 -23.64 -1.20 -9.53
CA LEU A 36 -22.93 0.09 -9.51
C LEU A 36 -21.50 -0.05 -10.08
N SER A 37 -21.35 -0.87 -11.12
CA SER A 37 -20.07 -1.11 -11.78
C SER A 37 -19.69 0.07 -12.68
N GLU A 38 -18.39 0.35 -12.70
CA GLU A 38 -17.74 1.32 -13.56
C GLU A 38 -16.56 0.64 -14.24
N TRP A 39 -16.41 0.83 -15.53
CA TRP A 39 -15.27 0.41 -16.34
C TRP A 39 -14.52 1.62 -16.81
N SER A 40 -13.21 1.55 -16.82
CA SER A 40 -12.40 2.68 -17.25
C SER A 40 -11.24 2.24 -18.13
N VAL A 41 -10.85 3.12 -19.05
CA VAL A 41 -9.64 3.00 -19.85
C VAL A 41 -8.94 4.35 -19.87
N GLY A 42 -7.62 4.35 -19.73
CA GLY A 42 -6.86 5.59 -19.66
C GLY A 42 -5.44 5.49 -20.17
N GLY A 43 -4.87 6.66 -20.46
CA GLY A 43 -3.49 6.83 -20.80
C GLY A 43 -2.75 7.66 -19.75
N TYR A 44 -1.47 7.37 -19.60
CA TYR A 44 -0.54 8.00 -18.64
C TYR A 44 0.72 8.44 -19.38
N SER A 45 1.25 9.57 -18.99
CA SER A 45 2.47 10.12 -19.57
C SER A 45 3.23 10.95 -18.54
N GLY A 46 4.52 10.70 -18.38
CA GLY A 46 5.30 11.37 -17.34
C GLY A 46 6.77 11.01 -17.33
N TYR A 47 7.40 11.22 -16.18
CA TYR A 47 8.84 11.06 -15.99
C TYR A 47 9.16 10.39 -14.66
N LEU A 48 10.31 9.71 -14.64
CA LEU A 48 10.93 9.24 -13.40
C LEU A 48 11.40 10.45 -12.57
N LEU A 49 10.98 10.52 -11.31
CA LEU A 49 11.50 11.45 -10.33
C LEU A 49 12.78 10.88 -9.73
N ALA A 50 13.92 11.38 -10.17
CA ALA A 50 15.21 11.00 -9.61
C ALA A 50 15.37 11.64 -8.22
N HIS A 51 15.09 10.90 -7.17
CA HIS A 51 15.20 11.33 -5.77
C HIS A 51 16.58 11.02 -5.14
N HIS A 52 17.47 10.37 -5.91
CA HIS A 52 18.88 10.15 -5.62
C HIS A 52 19.72 10.53 -6.85
N PRO A 53 20.96 11.06 -6.65
CA PRO A 53 21.84 11.40 -7.77
C PRO A 53 22.09 10.21 -8.70
N ASP A 54 22.21 9.00 -8.13
CA ASP A 54 22.47 7.75 -8.87
C ASP A 54 21.31 7.30 -9.77
N LEU A 55 20.16 7.97 -9.69
CA LEU A 55 18.99 7.70 -10.54
C LEU A 55 18.83 8.72 -11.67
N GLN A 56 19.64 9.78 -11.71
CA GLN A 56 19.47 10.86 -12.69
C GLN A 56 19.60 10.35 -14.12
N PHE A 57 20.58 9.50 -14.41
CA PHE A 57 20.77 8.95 -15.75
C PHE A 57 19.67 7.99 -16.19
N LEU A 58 18.84 7.47 -15.28
CA LEU A 58 17.67 6.66 -15.60
C LEU A 58 16.45 7.51 -15.98
N SER A 59 16.49 8.83 -15.75
CA SER A 59 15.37 9.74 -15.93
C SER A 59 15.36 10.50 -17.25
N ASP A 60 16.22 10.14 -18.21
CA ASP A 60 16.41 10.86 -19.49
C ASP A 60 15.23 10.71 -20.46
N GLY A 61 14.42 9.68 -20.29
CA GLY A 61 13.31 9.39 -21.19
C GLY A 61 11.94 9.64 -20.60
N HIS A 62 10.98 9.70 -21.50
CA HIS A 62 9.56 9.90 -21.19
C HIS A 62 8.86 8.56 -21.00
N SER A 63 8.13 8.40 -19.89
CA SER A 63 7.31 7.23 -19.66
C SER A 63 5.93 7.44 -20.26
N ILE A 64 5.46 6.44 -21.04
CA ILE A 64 4.13 6.44 -21.65
C ILE A 64 3.52 5.05 -21.45
N GLY A 65 2.23 5.03 -21.14
CA GLY A 65 1.49 3.79 -20.98
C GLY A 65 0.00 4.01 -20.82
N GLY A 66 -0.68 2.97 -20.39
CA GLY A 66 -2.11 3.03 -20.18
C GLY A 66 -2.61 1.86 -19.35
N GLY A 67 -3.90 1.89 -19.05
CA GLY A 67 -4.50 0.86 -18.23
C GLY A 67 -6.01 0.76 -18.40
N VAL A 68 -6.54 -0.30 -17.83
CA VAL A 68 -7.98 -0.56 -17.72
C VAL A 68 -8.32 -0.82 -16.25
N SER A 69 -9.51 -0.44 -15.83
CA SER A 69 -9.96 -0.74 -14.49
C SER A 69 -11.45 -1.08 -14.44
N TRP A 70 -11.79 -1.85 -13.42
CA TRP A 70 -13.17 -2.08 -12.99
C TRP A 70 -13.32 -1.61 -11.55
N ALA A 71 -14.39 -0.88 -11.27
CA ALA A 71 -14.73 -0.39 -9.95
C ALA A 71 -16.17 -0.75 -9.55
N HIS A 72 -16.35 -1.01 -8.26
CA HIS A 72 -17.64 -1.08 -7.59
C HIS A 72 -17.85 0.20 -6.77
N ARG A 73 -18.88 0.96 -7.10
CA ARG A 73 -19.25 2.19 -6.38
C ARG A 73 -20.14 1.83 -5.19
N THR A 74 -19.87 2.40 -4.04
CA THR A 74 -20.66 2.14 -2.83
C THR A 74 -22.03 2.81 -2.90
N ASN A 75 -23.06 2.14 -2.35
CA ASN A 75 -24.47 2.51 -2.48
C ASN A 75 -25.11 3.13 -1.21
N GLY A 76 -24.34 3.28 -0.12
CA GLY A 76 -24.86 3.81 1.15
C GLY A 76 -25.42 2.75 2.10
N SER A 77 -25.34 1.46 1.79
CA SER A 77 -25.80 0.38 2.68
C SER A 77 -25.03 0.22 3.98
N LYS A 78 -23.81 0.78 4.05
CA LYS A 78 -22.96 0.77 5.24
C LYS A 78 -22.63 2.19 5.67
N ASP A 79 -22.50 2.42 6.98
CA ASP A 79 -22.24 3.75 7.55
C ASP A 79 -20.98 4.41 6.99
N TRP A 80 -19.89 3.64 6.81
CA TRP A 80 -18.65 4.17 6.28
C TRP A 80 -18.75 4.67 4.83
N HIS A 81 -19.74 4.19 4.02
CA HIS A 81 -19.99 4.75 2.70
C HIS A 81 -20.36 6.23 2.77
N HIS A 82 -21.19 6.61 3.77
CA HIS A 82 -21.61 7.99 3.98
C HIS A 82 -20.49 8.86 4.51
N PHE A 83 -19.64 8.31 5.39
CA PHE A 83 -18.50 9.04 5.95
C PHE A 83 -17.48 9.43 4.89
N PHE A 84 -17.22 8.56 3.93
CA PHE A 84 -16.29 8.80 2.84
C PHE A 84 -16.94 9.32 1.53
N ASN A 85 -18.18 9.81 1.63
CA ASN A 85 -18.91 10.40 0.50
C ASN A 85 -19.10 9.43 -0.68
N PHE A 86 -19.39 8.15 -0.38
CA PHE A 86 -19.61 7.04 -1.32
C PHE A 86 -18.39 6.73 -2.19
N PRO A 87 -17.31 6.23 -1.57
CA PRO A 87 -16.11 5.84 -2.30
C PRO A 87 -16.40 4.67 -3.24
N ALA A 88 -15.53 4.46 -4.21
CA ALA A 88 -15.47 3.24 -4.99
C ALA A 88 -14.24 2.42 -4.63
N TRP A 89 -14.28 1.14 -4.90
CA TRP A 89 -13.12 0.23 -4.83
C TRP A 89 -13.11 -0.67 -6.06
N GLY A 90 -11.95 -1.13 -6.45
CA GLY A 90 -11.86 -1.92 -7.66
C GLY A 90 -10.48 -2.51 -7.91
N VAL A 91 -10.31 -2.98 -9.13
CA VAL A 91 -9.05 -3.55 -9.63
C VAL A 91 -8.65 -2.81 -10.90
N GLU A 92 -7.37 -2.51 -11.03
CA GLU A 92 -6.77 -1.94 -12.23
C GLU A 92 -5.60 -2.78 -12.72
N LEU A 93 -5.44 -2.79 -14.04
CA LEU A 93 -4.30 -3.34 -14.76
C LEU A 93 -3.73 -2.22 -15.62
N ASP A 94 -2.44 -1.97 -15.49
CA ASP A 94 -1.73 -1.00 -16.30
C ASP A 94 -0.36 -1.48 -16.75
N GLY A 95 0.20 -0.80 -17.76
CA GLY A 95 1.52 -1.05 -18.27
C GLY A 95 2.13 0.19 -18.93
N TYR A 96 3.46 0.31 -18.80
CA TYR A 96 4.23 1.49 -19.20
C TYR A 96 5.55 1.10 -19.82
N GLY A 97 5.98 1.85 -20.85
CA GLY A 97 7.39 2.01 -21.15
C GLY A 97 8.00 2.98 -20.13
N LEU A 98 9.09 2.60 -19.51
CA LEU A 98 9.67 3.37 -18.40
C LEU A 98 10.60 4.51 -18.83
N GLY A 99 10.76 4.73 -20.17
CA GLY A 99 11.56 5.84 -20.70
C GLY A 99 13.08 5.67 -20.54
N SER A 100 13.54 4.49 -20.16
CA SER A 100 14.97 4.17 -20.04
C SER A 100 15.23 2.76 -20.55
N ASP A 101 16.29 2.60 -21.33
CA ASP A 101 16.71 1.28 -21.84
C ASP A 101 17.14 0.34 -20.72
N TYR A 102 17.58 0.88 -19.58
CA TYR A 102 18.00 0.14 -18.41
C TYR A 102 16.83 -0.32 -17.53
N LEU A 103 15.67 0.35 -17.62
CA LEU A 103 14.47 0.00 -16.85
C LEU A 103 13.48 -0.83 -17.69
N GLY A 104 13.45 -0.60 -19.00
CA GLY A 104 12.53 -1.28 -19.93
C GLY A 104 11.07 -0.86 -19.72
N GLY A 105 10.20 -1.81 -19.35
CA GLY A 105 8.79 -1.59 -19.11
C GLY A 105 8.36 -2.06 -17.73
N ALA A 106 7.23 -1.52 -17.26
CA ALA A 106 6.54 -1.94 -16.05
C ALA A 106 5.10 -2.34 -16.35
N GLY A 107 4.55 -3.20 -15.50
CA GLY A 107 3.12 -3.51 -15.45
C GLY A 107 2.69 -3.73 -14.01
N ALA A 108 1.42 -3.49 -13.71
CA ALA A 108 0.89 -3.72 -12.37
C ALA A 108 -0.56 -4.17 -12.38
N VAL A 109 -0.92 -4.98 -11.39
CA VAL A 109 -2.30 -5.24 -11.01
C VAL A 109 -2.48 -4.68 -9.60
N ARG A 110 -3.41 -3.73 -9.42
CA ARG A 110 -3.65 -3.10 -8.12
C ARG A 110 -5.10 -3.19 -7.71
N ILE A 111 -5.34 -3.42 -6.43
CA ILE A 111 -6.62 -3.12 -5.79
C ILE A 111 -6.57 -1.64 -5.42
N PHE A 112 -7.64 -0.89 -5.68
CA PHE A 112 -7.68 0.54 -5.41
C PHE A 112 -8.93 0.97 -4.63
N TRP A 113 -8.80 2.12 -3.96
CA TRP A 113 -9.88 2.92 -3.37
C TRP A 113 -9.90 4.29 -4.02
N ASP A 114 -11.09 4.71 -4.43
CA ASP A 114 -11.37 5.99 -5.08
C ASP A 114 -12.32 6.80 -4.21
N ILE A 115 -11.83 7.89 -3.62
CA ILE A 115 -12.49 8.64 -2.55
C ILE A 115 -12.80 10.07 -3.05
N PRO A 116 -14.08 10.47 -3.10
CA PRO A 116 -14.44 11.86 -3.34
C PRO A 116 -13.97 12.76 -2.20
N LEU A 117 -13.20 13.82 -2.51
CA LEU A 117 -12.65 14.74 -1.52
C LEU A 117 -13.60 15.88 -1.14
N ASN A 118 -14.51 16.27 -2.03
CA ASN A 118 -15.44 17.38 -1.84
C ASN A 118 -16.90 16.94 -1.94
N ALA A 119 -17.81 17.78 -1.46
CA ALA A 119 -19.25 17.50 -1.45
C ALA A 119 -19.83 17.34 -2.86
N SER A 120 -19.31 18.09 -3.85
CA SER A 120 -19.74 18.00 -5.26
C SER A 120 -19.18 16.76 -5.98
N LYS A 121 -18.31 15.98 -5.32
CA LYS A 121 -17.64 14.81 -5.89
C LYS A 121 -16.93 15.11 -7.21
N SER A 122 -16.42 16.32 -7.35
CA SER A 122 -15.68 16.75 -8.54
C SER A 122 -14.18 16.53 -8.44
N ILE A 123 -13.65 16.37 -7.23
CA ILE A 123 -12.24 16.09 -6.96
C ILE A 123 -12.14 14.75 -6.24
N HIS A 124 -11.31 13.88 -6.75
CA HIS A 124 -11.14 12.53 -6.24
C HIS A 124 -9.67 12.25 -5.89
N TRP A 125 -9.49 11.39 -4.91
CA TRP A 125 -8.23 10.79 -4.57
C TRP A 125 -8.35 9.28 -4.70
N LYS A 126 -7.51 8.68 -5.56
CA LYS A 126 -7.47 7.24 -5.77
C LYS A 126 -6.14 6.70 -5.29
N MET A 127 -6.18 5.66 -4.49
CA MET A 127 -5.01 4.94 -3.99
C MET A 127 -5.09 3.49 -4.40
N GLY A 128 -4.03 2.97 -5.02
CA GLY A 128 -3.95 1.59 -5.46
C GLY A 128 -2.67 0.92 -4.97
N ILE A 129 -2.76 -0.37 -4.65
CA ILE A 129 -1.61 -1.20 -4.27
C ILE A 129 -1.77 -2.62 -4.78
N GLY A 130 -0.68 -3.24 -5.18
CA GLY A 130 -0.65 -4.62 -5.61
C GLY A 130 0.70 -5.06 -6.19
N PRO A 131 0.78 -6.25 -6.78
CA PRO A 131 1.99 -6.70 -7.45
C PRO A 131 2.28 -5.89 -8.72
N GLY A 132 3.54 -5.56 -8.90
CA GLY A 132 4.08 -4.94 -10.08
C GLY A 132 5.25 -5.74 -10.66
N TYR A 133 5.43 -5.62 -11.95
CA TYR A 133 6.50 -6.27 -12.70
C TYR A 133 7.37 -5.21 -13.37
N ILE A 134 8.69 -5.37 -13.25
CA ILE A 134 9.71 -4.57 -13.96
C ILE A 134 10.47 -5.51 -14.91
N SER A 135 10.55 -5.14 -16.17
CA SER A 135 11.10 -6.04 -17.19
C SER A 135 12.63 -6.15 -17.18
N LYS A 136 13.32 -5.10 -16.72
CA LYS A 136 14.80 -5.05 -16.68
C LYS A 136 15.25 -4.61 -15.28
N PRO A 137 15.23 -5.47 -14.24
CA PRO A 137 15.82 -5.15 -12.96
C PRO A 137 17.35 -5.10 -13.04
N PHE A 138 18.01 -4.73 -11.93
CA PHE A 138 19.45 -4.86 -11.77
C PHE A 138 19.90 -6.31 -12.02
N ASP A 139 20.95 -6.46 -12.80
CA ASP A 139 21.66 -7.71 -13.00
C ASP A 139 23.17 -7.42 -13.00
N PRO A 140 23.99 -8.18 -12.24
CA PRO A 140 25.42 -7.92 -12.13
C PRO A 140 26.21 -8.17 -13.44
N ASP A 141 25.67 -8.94 -14.37
CA ASP A 141 26.32 -9.28 -15.62
C ASP A 141 25.73 -8.49 -16.81
N GLU A 142 24.40 -8.28 -16.82
CA GLU A 142 23.70 -7.75 -18.00
C GLU A 142 23.16 -6.33 -17.79
N ASN A 143 22.92 -5.87 -16.53
CA ASN A 143 22.27 -4.59 -16.28
C ASN A 143 22.74 -3.89 -15.00
N LEU A 144 24.04 -3.64 -14.90
CA LEU A 144 24.68 -2.93 -13.75
C LEU A 144 24.15 -1.50 -13.56
N GLN A 145 23.67 -0.87 -14.62
CA GLN A 145 23.19 0.51 -14.58
C GLN A 145 21.86 0.67 -13.83
N ASN A 146 21.08 -0.39 -13.68
CA ASN A 146 19.85 -0.27 -12.89
C ASN A 146 20.12 -0.31 -11.37
N SER A 147 20.54 0.80 -10.80
CA SER A 147 20.74 0.96 -9.35
C SER A 147 19.42 1.13 -8.56
N ALA A 148 18.26 1.16 -9.25
CA ALA A 148 16.98 1.48 -8.64
C ALA A 148 16.24 0.27 -8.08
N ILE A 149 16.26 -0.87 -8.79
CA ILE A 149 15.39 -2.00 -8.48
C ILE A 149 16.07 -3.34 -8.81
N GLY A 150 16.18 -4.23 -7.82
CA GLY A 150 16.89 -5.51 -7.92
C GLY A 150 16.00 -6.71 -8.28
N SER A 151 14.70 -6.51 -8.51
CA SER A 151 13.78 -7.63 -8.72
C SER A 151 12.75 -7.36 -9.82
N HIS A 152 12.33 -8.44 -10.51
CA HIS A 152 11.21 -8.37 -11.45
C HIS A 152 9.88 -8.12 -10.74
N ILE A 153 9.63 -8.82 -9.62
CA ILE A 153 8.39 -8.71 -8.87
C ILE A 153 8.59 -7.70 -7.74
N ASN A 154 7.70 -6.71 -7.69
CA ASN A 154 7.74 -5.59 -6.78
C ASN A 154 6.34 -5.30 -6.22
N THR A 155 6.25 -4.48 -5.19
CA THR A 155 5.02 -3.80 -4.82
C THR A 155 4.87 -2.59 -5.73
N ALA A 156 3.72 -2.47 -6.38
CA ALA A 156 3.32 -1.29 -7.14
C ALA A 156 2.28 -0.51 -6.32
N PHE A 157 2.59 0.74 -6.02
CA PHE A 157 1.70 1.68 -5.36
C PHE A 157 1.35 2.82 -6.35
N ALA A 158 0.10 3.25 -6.36
CA ALA A 158 -0.36 4.40 -7.12
C ALA A 158 -1.15 5.35 -6.25
N LEU A 159 -0.91 6.64 -6.44
CA LEU A 159 -1.64 7.72 -5.82
C LEU A 159 -2.06 8.70 -6.90
N GLU A 160 -3.36 8.86 -7.11
CA GLU A 160 -3.91 9.70 -8.15
C GLU A 160 -4.80 10.79 -7.55
N CYS A 161 -4.70 11.99 -8.09
CA CYS A 161 -5.63 13.09 -7.82
C CYS A 161 -6.20 13.57 -9.15
N TYR A 162 -7.52 13.55 -9.30
CA TYR A 162 -8.14 13.86 -10.57
C TYR A 162 -9.45 14.64 -10.43
N PHE A 163 -9.80 15.33 -11.51
CA PHE A 163 -11.11 15.97 -11.67
C PHE A 163 -12.07 15.01 -12.36
N ARG A 164 -13.30 15.00 -11.91
CA ARG A 164 -14.38 14.26 -12.51
C ARG A 164 -15.24 15.19 -13.38
N VAL A 165 -15.22 14.97 -14.69
CA VAL A 165 -15.97 15.77 -15.68
C VAL A 165 -17.04 14.89 -16.31
N LYS A 166 -18.30 15.16 -16.05
CA LYS A 166 -19.43 14.43 -16.66
C LYS A 166 -19.57 14.81 -18.12
N LEU A 167 -19.41 13.85 -19.03
CA LEU A 167 -19.67 14.01 -20.46
C LEU A 167 -21.11 13.59 -20.80
N SER A 168 -21.65 12.60 -20.09
CA SER A 168 -23.04 12.16 -20.18
C SER A 168 -23.48 11.50 -18.87
N GLN A 169 -24.69 10.95 -18.82
CA GLN A 169 -25.16 10.17 -17.66
C GLN A 169 -24.34 8.89 -17.45
N LYS A 170 -23.69 8.35 -18.47
CA LYS A 170 -22.96 7.09 -18.45
C LYS A 170 -21.45 7.22 -18.69
N VAL A 171 -20.98 8.39 -19.10
CA VAL A 171 -19.58 8.61 -19.46
C VAL A 171 -19.01 9.80 -18.69
N GLU A 172 -17.85 9.60 -18.10
CA GLU A 172 -17.06 10.62 -17.42
C GLU A 172 -15.63 10.65 -17.93
N LEU A 173 -15.03 11.83 -17.92
CA LEU A 173 -13.62 12.06 -18.16
C LEU A 173 -12.95 12.38 -16.81
N LYS A 174 -11.79 11.77 -16.56
CA LYS A 174 -11.03 11.90 -15.31
C LYS A 174 -9.59 12.35 -15.62
N PRO A 175 -9.34 13.63 -15.93
CA PRO A 175 -7.99 14.16 -16.07
C PRO A 175 -7.37 14.39 -14.71
N GLY A 176 -6.07 14.09 -14.56
CA GLY A 176 -5.42 14.25 -13.28
C GLY A 176 -3.91 14.02 -13.30
N LEU A 177 -3.37 13.96 -12.09
CA LEU A 177 -1.99 13.64 -11.78
C LEU A 177 -1.92 12.29 -11.05
N ALA A 178 -0.90 11.51 -11.35
CA ALA A 178 -0.62 10.24 -10.69
C ALA A 178 0.85 10.20 -10.25
N LEU A 179 1.08 9.65 -9.06
CA LEU A 179 2.38 9.21 -8.57
C LEU A 179 2.37 7.68 -8.52
N HIS A 180 3.19 7.04 -9.35
CA HIS A 180 3.38 5.60 -9.33
C HIS A 180 4.71 5.25 -8.70
N HIS A 181 4.71 4.28 -7.78
CA HIS A 181 5.88 3.83 -7.07
C HIS A 181 6.04 2.32 -7.18
N TYR A 182 7.27 1.87 -7.48
CA TYR A 182 7.64 0.47 -7.48
C TYR A 182 8.81 0.24 -6.54
N SER A 183 8.68 -0.73 -5.63
CA SER A 183 9.77 -1.19 -4.77
C SER A 183 9.50 -2.60 -4.26
N ASN A 184 10.57 -3.32 -3.89
CA ASN A 184 10.44 -4.66 -3.33
C ASN A 184 10.50 -4.69 -1.78
N GLY A 185 10.49 -3.53 -1.11
CA GLY A 185 10.49 -3.45 0.34
C GLY A 185 11.75 -4.01 1.00
N ALA A 186 12.90 -3.86 0.37
CA ALA A 186 14.20 -4.38 0.78
C ALA A 186 14.30 -5.93 0.78
N LEU A 187 13.45 -6.61 0.01
CA LEU A 187 13.58 -8.06 -0.21
C LEU A 187 14.74 -8.42 -1.14
N GLN A 188 15.14 -7.52 -2.03
CA GLN A 188 16.27 -7.73 -2.93
C GLN A 188 16.94 -6.40 -3.26
N MET A 189 18.25 -6.34 -3.10
CA MET A 189 19.05 -5.15 -3.40
C MET A 189 19.51 -5.16 -4.87
N PRO A 190 19.65 -3.97 -5.51
CA PRO A 190 19.33 -2.64 -4.98
C PRO A 190 17.81 -2.40 -4.87
N ASN A 191 17.39 -1.50 -3.97
CA ASN A 191 16.00 -1.10 -3.82
C ASN A 191 15.88 0.38 -3.43
N SER A 192 16.34 1.27 -4.29
CA SER A 192 16.09 2.71 -4.16
C SER A 192 14.64 3.06 -4.51
N GLY A 193 13.97 2.18 -5.28
CA GLY A 193 12.61 2.35 -5.75
C GLY A 193 12.50 3.30 -6.95
N LEU A 194 11.41 3.15 -7.71
CA LEU A 194 11.09 3.97 -8.87
C LEU A 194 9.86 4.81 -8.58
N ASN A 195 9.97 6.13 -8.72
CA ASN A 195 8.87 7.08 -8.54
C ASN A 195 8.57 7.79 -9.86
N TYR A 196 7.37 7.62 -10.40
CA TYR A 196 6.93 8.27 -11.64
C TYR A 196 5.85 9.30 -11.35
N LEU A 197 6.08 10.56 -11.72
CA LEU A 197 5.03 11.59 -11.76
C LEU A 197 4.43 11.62 -13.16
N MET A 198 3.13 11.39 -13.26
CA MET A 198 2.45 11.25 -14.53
C MET A 198 1.23 12.16 -14.61
N LEU A 199 0.99 12.72 -15.78
CA LEU A 199 -0.31 13.20 -16.21
C LEU A 199 -1.12 12.00 -16.68
N HIS A 200 -2.41 11.95 -16.36
CA HIS A 200 -3.30 10.93 -16.88
C HIS A 200 -4.63 11.51 -17.35
N THR A 201 -5.24 10.79 -18.27
CA THR A 201 -6.60 11.02 -18.70
C THR A 201 -7.30 9.68 -18.83
N VAL A 202 -8.38 9.50 -18.09
CA VAL A 202 -9.14 8.26 -18.03
C VAL A 202 -10.58 8.54 -18.46
N VAL A 203 -11.13 7.68 -19.33
CA VAL A 203 -12.56 7.67 -19.69
C VAL A 203 -13.21 6.54 -18.90
N ALA A 204 -14.24 6.88 -18.14
CA ALA A 204 -15.02 5.96 -17.33
C ALA A 204 -16.42 5.77 -17.88
N PHE A 205 -16.91 4.53 -17.87
CA PHE A 205 -18.23 4.14 -18.33
C PHE A 205 -18.97 3.37 -17.24
N ALA A 206 -20.14 3.88 -16.84
CA ALA A 206 -21.06 3.23 -15.92
C ALA A 206 -22.32 2.78 -16.67
N PRO A 207 -22.56 1.47 -16.87
CA PRO A 207 -23.70 0.97 -17.68
C PRO A 207 -25.06 1.45 -17.21
N LYS A 208 -25.25 1.57 -15.89
CA LYS A 208 -26.50 2.08 -15.27
C LYS A 208 -26.46 3.59 -14.97
N GLY A 209 -25.40 4.28 -15.39
CA GLY A 209 -25.17 5.69 -15.11
C GLY A 209 -24.49 5.94 -13.78
N PHE A 210 -24.02 7.17 -13.64
CA PHE A 210 -23.39 7.67 -12.41
C PHE A 210 -24.47 8.15 -11.45
N ILE A 211 -24.99 7.23 -10.63
CA ILE A 211 -26.02 7.50 -9.62
C ILE A 211 -25.32 7.95 -8.34
N ASP A 212 -25.77 9.06 -7.78
CA ASP A 212 -25.29 9.58 -6.51
C ASP A 212 -26.32 9.27 -5.39
N PRO A 213 -25.98 8.37 -4.44
CA PRO A 213 -26.86 8.07 -3.32
C PRO A 213 -27.03 9.28 -2.38
N THR A 214 -28.17 9.36 -1.69
CA THR A 214 -28.42 10.40 -0.69
C THR A 214 -27.51 10.20 0.53
N ARG A 215 -26.78 11.25 0.90
CA ARG A 215 -25.90 11.20 2.06
C ARG A 215 -26.67 11.30 3.36
N LEU A 216 -26.38 10.38 4.27
CA LEU A 216 -26.85 10.39 5.65
C LEU A 216 -25.70 10.76 6.58
N SER A 217 -25.99 11.01 7.84
CA SER A 217 -25.01 11.24 8.91
C SER A 217 -25.21 10.20 10.02
N PRO A 218 -24.76 8.95 9.81
CA PRO A 218 -24.93 7.90 10.81
C PRO A 218 -24.19 8.26 12.09
N PRO A 219 -24.70 7.84 13.27
CA PRO A 219 -23.96 7.98 14.52
C PRO A 219 -22.70 7.13 14.52
N PHE A 220 -21.70 7.52 15.30
CA PHE A 220 -20.49 6.73 15.49
C PHE A 220 -20.07 6.73 16.97
N PRO A 221 -19.40 5.67 17.45
CA PRO A 221 -19.02 5.51 18.85
C PRO A 221 -17.79 6.36 19.18
N LYS A 222 -17.97 7.68 19.31
CA LYS A 222 -16.88 8.61 19.68
C LYS A 222 -16.32 8.28 21.05
N GLY A 223 -14.98 8.22 21.14
CA GLY A 223 -14.30 7.92 22.42
C GLY A 223 -14.21 6.41 22.73
N GLU A 224 -14.72 5.53 21.85
CA GLU A 224 -14.52 4.09 21.99
C GLU A 224 -13.02 3.77 21.96
N GLN A 225 -12.56 3.02 22.95
CA GLN A 225 -11.15 2.66 23.14
C GLN A 225 -10.95 1.17 22.92
N HIS A 226 -9.79 0.82 22.33
CA HIS A 226 -9.41 -0.55 22.13
C HIS A 226 -7.98 -0.79 22.61
N TRP A 227 -7.78 -1.96 23.19
CA TRP A 227 -6.47 -2.48 23.55
C TRP A 227 -6.21 -3.74 22.74
N ARG A 228 -5.03 -3.82 22.11
CA ARG A 228 -4.62 -4.96 21.30
C ARG A 228 -3.22 -5.42 21.67
N LEU A 229 -3.00 -6.72 21.59
CA LEU A 229 -1.67 -7.33 21.61
C LEU A 229 -1.42 -8.01 20.28
N GLY A 230 -0.25 -7.88 19.73
CA GLY A 230 0.06 -8.38 18.40
C GLY A 230 1.51 -8.78 18.20
N ILE A 231 1.68 -9.48 17.08
CA ILE A 231 2.98 -9.91 16.58
C ILE A 231 3.02 -9.69 15.06
N SER A 232 4.18 -9.32 14.55
CA SER A 232 4.47 -9.33 13.10
C SER A 232 5.80 -9.97 12.81
N ALA A 233 5.93 -10.50 11.62
CA ALA A 233 7.16 -11.05 11.08
C ALA A 233 7.40 -10.54 9.67
N GLY A 234 8.65 -10.43 9.30
CA GLY A 234 9.11 -10.05 7.98
C GLY A 234 10.50 -10.58 7.70
N MET A 235 10.97 -10.30 6.51
CA MET A 235 12.34 -10.62 6.10
C MET A 235 12.87 -9.51 5.22
N LYS A 236 14.18 -9.36 5.21
CA LYS A 236 14.91 -8.44 4.34
C LYS A 236 16.24 -9.04 3.92
N GLN A 237 16.76 -8.61 2.80
CA GLN A 237 18.14 -8.86 2.43
C GLN A 237 19.06 -7.93 3.26
N GLY A 238 20.28 -8.35 3.52
CA GLY A 238 21.31 -7.45 4.08
C GLY A 238 21.60 -6.27 3.14
N ASP A 239 22.43 -5.32 3.59
CA ASP A 239 22.64 -4.06 2.84
C ASP A 239 23.43 -4.23 1.54
N GLU A 240 24.21 -5.31 1.42
CA GLU A 240 24.98 -5.59 0.23
C GLU A 240 24.17 -6.39 -0.80
N ILE A 241 24.50 -6.21 -2.09
CA ILE A 241 23.94 -7.00 -3.17
C ILE A 241 24.30 -8.47 -2.97
N GLN A 242 23.31 -9.38 -3.13
CA GLN A 242 23.46 -10.83 -2.93
C GLN A 242 23.75 -11.28 -1.48
N SER A 243 23.64 -10.38 -0.49
CA SER A 243 23.75 -10.78 0.91
C SER A 243 22.63 -11.73 1.34
N PRO A 244 22.82 -12.49 2.44
CA PRO A 244 21.78 -13.37 2.98
C PRO A 244 20.48 -12.65 3.37
N TYR A 245 19.40 -13.42 3.50
CA TYR A 245 18.15 -12.94 4.06
C TYR A 245 18.13 -13.08 5.58
N TYR A 246 17.56 -12.08 6.24
CA TYR A 246 17.45 -12.00 7.69
C TYR A 246 16.01 -11.82 8.12
N GLY A 247 15.64 -12.48 9.22
CA GLY A 247 14.32 -12.36 9.81
C GLY A 247 14.17 -11.10 10.66
N VAL A 248 12.98 -10.54 10.63
CA VAL A 248 12.54 -9.43 11.50
C VAL A 248 11.25 -9.84 12.18
N VAL A 249 11.17 -9.66 13.52
CA VAL A 249 9.97 -9.99 14.31
C VAL A 249 9.67 -8.82 15.25
N ASN A 250 8.38 -8.50 15.41
CA ASN A 250 7.92 -7.51 16.38
C ASN A 250 6.85 -8.11 17.29
N GLY A 251 6.96 -7.87 18.59
CA GLY A 251 5.89 -8.05 19.56
C GLY A 251 5.43 -6.68 20.06
N PHE A 252 4.13 -6.41 20.11
CA PHE A 252 3.65 -5.07 20.44
C PHE A 252 2.29 -5.04 21.15
N GLY A 253 2.08 -3.96 21.89
CA GLY A 253 0.81 -3.56 22.45
C GLY A 253 0.33 -2.24 21.86
N ILE A 254 -0.94 -2.15 21.51
CA ILE A 254 -1.58 -0.95 20.96
C ILE A 254 -2.72 -0.52 21.88
N TRP A 255 -2.80 0.78 22.13
CA TRP A 255 -4.00 1.47 22.60
C TRP A 255 -4.45 2.45 21.53
N ASP A 256 -5.73 2.43 21.17
CA ASP A 256 -6.32 3.40 20.24
C ASP A 256 -7.70 3.87 20.70
N ILE A 257 -8.09 5.08 20.25
CA ILE A 257 -9.36 5.73 20.55
C ILE A 257 -9.98 6.26 19.25
N ARG A 258 -11.30 6.08 19.10
CA ARG A 258 -12.06 6.62 17.98
C ARG A 258 -12.30 8.11 18.15
N VAL A 259 -11.64 8.91 17.31
CA VAL A 259 -11.72 10.37 17.35
C VAL A 259 -12.72 10.95 16.33
N SER A 260 -12.99 10.21 15.26
CA SER A 260 -13.94 10.59 14.22
C SER A 260 -14.62 9.37 13.60
N PRO A 261 -15.69 9.57 12.78
CA PRO A 261 -16.29 8.47 12.04
C PRO A 261 -15.30 7.69 11.15
N LYS A 262 -14.23 8.36 10.71
CA LYS A 262 -13.24 7.83 9.76
C LYS A 262 -11.97 7.34 10.45
N SER A 263 -11.70 7.73 11.72
CA SER A 263 -10.33 7.68 12.24
C SER A 263 -10.23 7.21 13.67
N LEU A 264 -9.13 6.47 13.93
CA LEU A 264 -8.59 6.20 15.25
C LEU A 264 -7.24 6.92 15.41
N LEU A 265 -6.99 7.39 16.63
CA LEU A 265 -5.65 7.81 17.09
C LEU A 265 -5.20 6.87 18.19
N GLY A 266 -3.89 6.64 18.32
CA GLY A 266 -3.40 5.76 19.35
C GLY A 266 -1.91 5.80 19.55
N ALA A 267 -1.45 4.89 20.40
CA ALA A 267 -0.06 4.66 20.72
C ALA A 267 0.27 3.16 20.65
N GLU A 268 1.48 2.86 20.33
CA GLU A 268 2.04 1.52 20.26
C GLU A 268 3.34 1.46 21.04
N VAL A 269 3.55 0.39 21.80
CA VAL A 269 4.82 0.06 22.43
C VAL A 269 5.20 -1.36 22.03
N GLY A 270 6.49 -1.61 21.81
CA GLY A 270 6.88 -2.93 21.38
C GLY A 270 8.37 -3.19 21.45
N LEU A 271 8.70 -4.44 21.09
CA LEU A 271 10.05 -4.95 20.96
C LEU A 271 10.24 -5.44 19.53
N ASN A 272 11.26 -4.92 18.86
CA ASN A 272 11.68 -5.32 17.53
C ASN A 272 12.94 -6.18 17.64
N TYR A 273 12.91 -7.36 17.05
CA TYR A 273 14.07 -8.19 16.74
C TYR A 273 14.38 -8.03 15.25
N ASN A 274 15.63 -7.71 14.91
CA ASN A 274 16.11 -7.59 13.54
C ASN A 274 17.49 -8.23 13.42
N ALA A 275 17.55 -9.38 12.78
CA ALA A 275 18.76 -10.18 12.68
C ALA A 275 19.90 -9.54 11.85
N THR A 276 19.61 -8.44 11.10
CA THR A 276 20.67 -7.73 10.36
C THR A 276 21.52 -6.84 11.24
N LEU A 277 21.10 -6.49 12.45
CA LEU A 277 21.78 -5.46 13.23
C LEU A 277 23.12 -5.93 13.80
N SER A 278 23.20 -7.18 14.27
CA SER A 278 24.47 -7.74 14.75
C SER A 278 25.50 -7.92 13.64
N THR A 279 25.08 -8.09 12.37
CA THR A 279 26.02 -8.23 11.24
C THR A 279 26.67 -6.92 10.81
N ARG A 280 26.14 -5.77 11.27
CA ARG A 280 26.63 -4.42 10.93
C ARG A 280 27.66 -3.89 11.93
N VAL A 281 27.87 -4.60 13.03
CA VAL A 281 28.81 -4.18 14.08
C VAL A 281 30.06 -5.03 13.97
N GLU A 282 31.13 -4.49 13.38
CA GLU A 282 32.42 -5.19 13.25
C GLU A 282 32.96 -5.62 14.60
N GLY A 283 33.34 -6.90 14.69
CA GLY A 283 34.02 -7.46 15.86
C GLY A 283 33.12 -7.70 17.08
N GLN A 284 31.80 -7.62 16.96
CA GLN A 284 30.88 -7.88 18.07
C GLN A 284 29.82 -8.90 17.67
N ASP A 285 30.00 -10.16 18.10
CA ASP A 285 29.00 -11.23 18.03
C ASP A 285 27.95 -11.16 19.17
N ASP A 286 27.58 -9.95 19.62
CA ASP A 286 26.57 -9.78 20.68
C ASP A 286 25.15 -9.76 20.11
N PRO A 287 24.34 -10.84 20.30
CA PRO A 287 22.97 -10.92 19.79
C PRO A 287 22.03 -9.84 20.36
N SER A 288 22.44 -9.18 21.45
CA SER A 288 21.62 -8.13 22.08
C SER A 288 21.45 -6.89 21.18
N PHE A 289 22.34 -6.68 20.19
CA PHE A 289 22.20 -5.63 19.19
C PHE A 289 20.95 -5.81 18.30
N ASN A 290 20.49 -7.05 18.14
CA ASN A 290 19.31 -7.36 17.33
C ASN A 290 17.99 -6.89 17.95
N TYR A 291 17.98 -6.49 19.22
CA TYR A 291 16.76 -6.10 19.94
C TYR A 291 16.67 -4.60 20.13
N ARG A 292 15.51 -4.02 19.78
CA ARG A 292 15.21 -2.59 19.97
C ARG A 292 13.82 -2.42 20.55
N ALA A 293 13.70 -1.87 21.75
CA ALA A 293 12.42 -1.40 22.27
C ALA A 293 12.01 -0.11 21.55
N TYR A 294 10.71 0.12 21.40
CA TYR A 294 10.21 1.31 20.72
C TYR A 294 8.86 1.78 21.27
N VAL A 295 8.58 3.05 20.98
CA VAL A 295 7.26 3.67 21.12
C VAL A 295 6.86 4.30 19.80
N ALA A 296 5.56 4.30 19.46
CA ALA A 296 5.03 4.94 18.28
C ALA A 296 3.68 5.58 18.52
N GLY A 297 3.42 6.71 17.86
CA GLY A 297 2.08 7.23 17.67
C GLY A 297 1.48 6.62 16.40
N LEU A 298 0.16 6.42 16.39
CA LEU A 298 -0.53 5.88 15.23
C LEU A 298 -1.79 6.68 14.88
N TYR A 299 -2.07 6.72 13.58
CA TYR A 299 -3.31 7.19 12.98
C TYR A 299 -3.85 6.12 12.06
N GLN A 300 -5.14 5.80 12.17
CA GLN A 300 -5.79 4.79 11.33
C GLN A 300 -7.03 5.35 10.67
N LEU A 301 -7.11 5.22 9.34
CA LEU A 301 -8.34 5.39 8.57
C LEU A 301 -9.13 4.08 8.58
N CYS A 302 -10.47 4.17 8.74
CA CYS A 302 -11.35 3.02 8.88
C CYS A 302 -12.42 3.02 7.79
N PHE A 303 -12.42 2.00 6.94
CA PHE A 303 -13.38 1.74 5.88
C PHE A 303 -14.22 0.49 6.23
N GLY A 304 -15.02 0.60 7.29
CA GLY A 304 -15.66 -0.57 7.90
C GLY A 304 -14.63 -1.45 8.61
N ASP A 305 -14.53 -2.72 8.20
CA ASP A 305 -13.55 -3.67 8.75
C ASP A 305 -12.15 -3.51 8.17
N LEU A 306 -12.03 -2.86 7.01
CA LEU A 306 -10.75 -2.52 6.42
C LEU A 306 -10.19 -1.24 7.05
N GLY A 307 -8.87 -1.16 7.21
CA GLY A 307 -8.19 0.03 7.68
C GLY A 307 -6.83 0.26 7.01
N ILE A 308 -6.42 1.52 7.01
CA ILE A 308 -5.06 1.92 6.66
C ILE A 308 -4.47 2.61 7.87
N ARG A 309 -3.36 2.07 8.40
CA ARG A 309 -2.67 2.60 9.59
C ARG A 309 -1.34 3.19 9.21
N PHE A 310 -1.09 4.38 9.71
CA PHE A 310 0.19 5.08 9.66
C PHE A 310 0.73 5.16 11.08
N SER A 311 1.97 4.75 11.29
CA SER A 311 2.63 4.87 12.58
C SER A 311 3.97 5.57 12.41
N ALA A 312 4.28 6.46 13.35
CA ALA A 312 5.59 7.10 13.47
C ALA A 312 6.15 6.79 14.85
N GLY A 313 7.34 6.19 14.90
CA GLY A 313 7.93 5.71 16.14
C GLY A 313 9.40 6.03 16.28
N ALA A 314 9.88 5.87 17.51
CA ALA A 314 11.28 5.99 17.87
C ALA A 314 11.73 4.80 18.72
N TYR A 315 12.97 4.41 18.55
CA TYR A 315 13.61 3.39 19.40
C TYR A 315 14.03 4.00 20.74
N ILE A 316 13.88 3.21 21.80
CA ILE A 316 14.26 3.60 23.16
C ILE A 316 15.67 3.08 23.42
N ALA A 317 16.62 4.00 23.66
CA ALA A 317 18.02 3.68 23.95
C ALA A 317 18.59 2.56 23.06
N PRO A 318 18.56 2.68 21.73
CA PRO A 318 19.05 1.64 20.85
C PRO A 318 20.57 1.54 20.94
N LYS A 319 21.09 0.31 20.96
CA LYS A 319 22.54 0.07 20.85
C LYS A 319 23.09 0.34 19.44
N PHE A 320 22.23 0.31 18.43
CA PHE A 320 22.54 0.58 17.02
C PHE A 320 21.67 1.71 16.48
N THR A 321 22.25 2.74 15.87
CA THR A 321 21.58 3.97 15.44
C THR A 321 21.85 4.37 13.99
N GLU A 322 22.67 3.62 13.25
CA GLU A 322 23.07 4.01 11.88
C GLU A 322 21.92 4.02 10.88
N ASP A 323 20.87 3.18 11.08
CA ASP A 323 19.65 3.21 10.28
C ASP A 323 18.64 4.29 10.74
N GLY A 324 18.99 5.06 11.77
CA GLY A 324 18.19 6.12 12.34
C GLY A 324 17.44 5.73 13.62
N ALA A 325 17.17 6.75 14.45
CA ALA A 325 16.43 6.59 15.70
C ALA A 325 14.92 6.49 15.51
N VAL A 326 14.40 6.92 14.36
CA VAL A 326 12.97 6.99 14.06
C VAL A 326 12.59 6.10 12.88
N PHE A 327 11.36 5.61 12.89
CA PHE A 327 10.82 4.80 11.81
C PHE A 327 9.37 5.19 11.50
N LEU A 328 8.94 4.82 10.29
CA LEU A 328 7.55 4.91 9.85
C LEU A 328 7.04 3.51 9.54
N ARG A 329 5.74 3.27 9.75
CA ARG A 329 5.04 2.06 9.33
C ARG A 329 3.76 2.41 8.60
N TYR A 330 3.47 1.64 7.56
CA TYR A 330 2.29 1.76 6.72
C TYR A 330 1.64 0.38 6.65
N HIS A 331 0.46 0.21 7.24
CA HIS A 331 -0.24 -1.07 7.27
C HIS A 331 -1.60 -0.96 6.59
N ILE A 332 -1.92 -1.95 5.77
CA ILE A 332 -3.30 -2.29 5.40
C ILE A 332 -3.72 -3.40 6.33
N LEU A 333 -4.88 -3.25 6.95
CA LEU A 333 -5.38 -4.17 7.96
C LEU A 333 -6.85 -4.52 7.73
N TYR A 334 -7.22 -5.69 8.21
CA TYR A 334 -8.61 -6.14 8.21
C TYR A 334 -8.98 -6.71 9.59
N ASN A 335 -10.16 -6.34 10.09
CA ASN A 335 -10.67 -6.74 11.39
C ASN A 335 -11.69 -7.87 11.25
N PHE A 336 -11.41 -9.02 11.86
CA PHE A 336 -12.34 -10.14 12.03
C PHE A 336 -12.75 -10.21 13.50
N ASN A 337 -13.85 -9.59 13.88
CA ASN A 337 -14.26 -9.49 15.29
C ASN A 337 -13.17 -8.94 16.20
N ARG A 338 -12.50 -9.83 16.96
CA ARG A 338 -11.40 -9.48 17.86
C ARG A 338 -10.02 -9.61 17.24
N ILE A 339 -9.90 -10.30 16.09
CA ILE A 339 -8.64 -10.54 15.42
C ILE A 339 -8.45 -9.49 14.33
N GLN A 340 -7.29 -8.88 14.30
CA GLN A 340 -6.84 -8.02 13.23
C GLN A 340 -5.68 -8.69 12.51
N ILE A 341 -5.76 -8.79 11.19
CA ILE A 341 -4.63 -9.18 10.34
C ILE A 341 -4.16 -7.95 9.59
N PHE A 342 -2.87 -7.87 9.31
CA PHE A 342 -2.30 -6.75 8.58
C PHE A 342 -1.07 -7.16 7.79
N ALA A 343 -0.81 -6.40 6.75
CA ALA A 343 0.44 -6.41 6.00
C ALA A 343 0.88 -4.98 5.74
N GLY A 344 2.18 -4.76 5.64
CA GLY A 344 2.67 -3.42 5.44
C GLY A 344 4.18 -3.31 5.29
N LEU A 345 4.63 -2.07 5.30
CA LEU A 345 6.02 -1.68 5.14
C LEU A 345 6.48 -0.91 6.38
N LYS A 346 7.64 -1.25 6.88
CA LYS A 346 8.41 -0.41 7.79
C LYS A 346 9.53 0.29 7.01
N SER A 347 9.77 1.55 7.33
CA SER A 347 10.84 2.35 6.72
C SER A 347 11.55 3.21 7.75
N HIS A 348 12.82 3.51 7.47
CA HIS A 348 13.57 4.54 8.16
C HIS A 348 13.70 5.73 7.20
N TYR A 349 13.05 6.86 7.54
CA TYR A 349 12.84 7.99 6.62
C TYR A 349 12.19 7.53 5.30
N ALA A 350 12.81 7.75 4.16
CA ALA A 350 12.33 7.32 2.85
C ALA A 350 12.87 5.94 2.40
N LYS A 351 13.76 5.30 3.18
CA LYS A 351 14.36 4.00 2.84
C LYS A 351 13.50 2.88 3.43
N ALA A 352 13.03 1.96 2.58
CA ALA A 352 12.34 0.75 3.02
C ALA A 352 13.26 -0.09 3.91
N ASP A 353 12.74 -0.57 5.04
CA ASP A 353 13.46 -1.48 5.95
C ASP A 353 13.03 -2.92 5.73
N ASN A 354 11.74 -3.21 5.86
CA ASN A 354 11.20 -4.55 5.59
C ASN A 354 9.68 -4.51 5.33
N ILE A 355 9.20 -5.49 4.56
CA ILE A 355 7.79 -5.83 4.52
C ILE A 355 7.47 -6.68 5.75
N GLU A 356 6.34 -6.41 6.41
CA GLU A 356 5.87 -7.18 7.55
C GLU A 356 4.43 -7.64 7.38
N ILE A 357 4.15 -8.84 7.89
CA ILE A 357 2.80 -9.42 7.98
C ILE A 357 2.58 -9.76 9.45
N GLY A 358 1.40 -9.48 9.96
CA GLY A 358 1.14 -9.69 11.37
C GLY A 358 -0.34 -9.87 11.71
N THR A 359 -0.54 -10.14 12.99
CA THR A 359 -1.85 -10.25 13.60
C THR A 359 -1.87 -9.58 14.97
N ALA A 360 -3.03 -9.08 15.35
CA ALA A 360 -3.27 -8.55 16.70
C ALA A 360 -4.64 -9.01 17.21
N ILE A 361 -4.76 -9.23 18.51
CA ILE A 361 -6.01 -9.57 19.17
C ILE A 361 -6.47 -8.41 20.03
N ARG A 362 -7.73 -8.02 19.90
CA ARG A 362 -8.38 -7.03 20.77
C ARG A 362 -8.73 -7.70 22.11
N ILE A 363 -8.15 -7.18 23.19
CA ILE A 363 -8.38 -7.65 24.57
C ILE A 363 -9.44 -6.83 25.31
N LYS A 364 -9.66 -5.58 24.87
CA LYS A 364 -10.71 -4.69 25.37
C LYS A 364 -11.16 -3.71 24.28
#